data_4a0b79587c97536106809b44342e85b6
#
_entry.id   4a0b79587c97536106809b44342e85b6
#
_cell.length_a   1.000
_cell.length_b   1.000
_cell.length_c   1.000
_cell.angle_alpha   90.00
_cell.angle_beta   90.00
_cell.angle_gamma   90.00
#
_symmetry.space_group_name_H-M   'P 1'
#
loop_
_entity.id
_entity.type
_entity.pdbx_description
1 polymer ?
#
loop_
_entity_poly.entity_id
_entity_poly.type
_entity_poly.pdbx_seq_one_letter_code
_entity_poly.pdbx_strand_id
1 'polypeptide(L)'
;MQIRNIKDVDIRGKYILLRDDFNVQIIDGKITETFRIDASMPTIKYLASNGARVVICSHLGRPKGKKDESLSLRKIAEYMNIPFVDDCLKKDFMQNMKNGDVVLLENLRFYNGEEENSDSFSSALSGGFDIYVNDAFAVSHRAAASVVGVTKYLPSFAGLLLEKEIENISRVMEKPKRPLIAFVGGAKVSTKIGVLKKMVSIADKIVVGGAMGTTFNFATGSSVGDSLYEEDMVNVALDIMKLAKENNCEILLPLDKGVGKKFDKNEKRINRDLDKIKDDDVIMDDGDKTIERNSELLKDAKTVIWNGTFGMAEWGKVWGRASFDFARSLAHFTKMGTLESIVGGGDTVAALNDCGVFNDMTYVSTGGGAFLEFIEGKELPGIKSLIQ
;
A
#
# COMPACT_ATOMS: atom_id res chain seq x y z
N MET A 1 -17.12 -1.38 11.16
CA MET A 1 -17.74 -1.05 9.85
C MET A 1 -18.34 -2.32 9.28
N GLN A 2 -19.64 -2.34 8.89
CA GLN A 2 -20.28 -3.52 8.30
C GLN A 2 -20.40 -3.30 6.80
N ILE A 3 -19.68 -4.11 6.02
CA ILE A 3 -19.71 -4.08 4.55
C ILE A 3 -20.44 -5.30 4.01
N ARG A 4 -21.12 -5.13 2.86
CA ARG A 4 -21.77 -6.25 2.16
C ARG A 4 -20.70 -7.17 1.57
N ASN A 5 -20.75 -8.46 1.92
CA ASN A 5 -19.77 -9.46 1.51
C ASN A 5 -20.32 -10.38 0.43
N ILE A 6 -19.51 -10.76 -0.55
CA ILE A 6 -19.91 -11.66 -1.62
C ILE A 6 -20.20 -13.10 -1.12
N LYS A 7 -19.69 -13.48 0.06
CA LYS A 7 -19.99 -14.77 0.68
C LYS A 7 -21.45 -14.94 1.07
N ASP A 8 -22.18 -13.84 1.25
CA ASP A 8 -23.57 -13.83 1.70
C ASP A 8 -24.59 -13.92 0.55
N VAL A 9 -24.12 -14.15 -0.68
CA VAL A 9 -24.93 -14.09 -1.90
C VAL A 9 -24.82 -15.37 -2.73
N ASP A 10 -25.97 -15.84 -3.29
CA ASP A 10 -25.95 -16.91 -4.29
C ASP A 10 -25.46 -16.37 -5.63
N ILE A 11 -24.28 -16.84 -6.02
CA ILE A 11 -23.55 -16.40 -7.24
C ILE A 11 -23.57 -17.42 -8.37
N ARG A 12 -24.18 -18.60 -8.17
CA ARG A 12 -24.20 -19.65 -9.18
C ARG A 12 -24.90 -19.19 -10.45
N GLY A 13 -24.21 -19.31 -11.59
CA GLY A 13 -24.70 -18.91 -12.91
C GLY A 13 -24.75 -17.38 -13.13
N LYS A 14 -24.37 -16.58 -12.15
CA LYS A 14 -24.35 -15.12 -12.28
C LYS A 14 -23.14 -14.64 -13.05
N TYR A 15 -23.32 -13.56 -13.81
CA TYR A 15 -22.24 -12.81 -14.41
C TYR A 15 -21.72 -11.78 -13.39
N ILE A 16 -20.48 -11.94 -12.99
CA ILE A 16 -19.85 -11.08 -11.99
C ILE A 16 -18.82 -10.18 -12.66
N LEU A 17 -18.97 -8.86 -12.50
CA LEU A 17 -17.93 -7.87 -12.78
C LEU A 17 -17.04 -7.77 -11.54
N LEU A 18 -15.85 -8.37 -11.60
CA LEU A 18 -14.87 -8.35 -10.50
C LEU A 18 -13.82 -7.25 -10.75
N ARG A 19 -13.71 -6.28 -9.85
CA ARG A 19 -12.68 -5.25 -9.89
C ARG A 19 -11.47 -5.64 -9.07
N ASP A 20 -10.37 -5.97 -9.74
CA ASP A 20 -9.06 -6.29 -9.14
C ASP A 20 -8.00 -5.23 -9.45
N ASP A 21 -6.94 -5.16 -8.66
CA ASP A 21 -5.79 -4.30 -8.92
C ASP A 21 -4.59 -5.10 -9.44
N PHE A 22 -4.43 -5.10 -10.76
CA PHE A 22 -3.31 -5.71 -11.47
C PHE A 22 -2.27 -4.68 -11.95
N ASN A 23 -2.18 -3.55 -11.23
CA ASN A 23 -1.17 -2.53 -11.53
C ASN A 23 0.21 -2.99 -11.02
N VAL A 24 0.77 -3.96 -11.71
CA VAL A 24 2.07 -4.58 -11.45
C VAL A 24 3.17 -4.02 -12.35
N GLN A 25 4.42 -4.25 -12.00
CA GLN A 25 5.55 -3.81 -12.82
C GLN A 25 5.82 -4.84 -13.94
N ILE A 26 5.92 -4.32 -15.17
CA ILE A 26 6.31 -5.09 -16.36
C ILE A 26 7.58 -4.48 -16.93
N ILE A 27 8.67 -5.26 -16.99
CA ILE A 27 9.96 -4.84 -17.56
C ILE A 27 10.29 -5.84 -18.70
N ASP A 28 10.62 -5.30 -19.87
CA ASP A 28 10.94 -6.11 -21.07
C ASP A 28 9.88 -7.19 -21.37
N GLY A 29 8.60 -6.83 -21.18
CA GLY A 29 7.46 -7.71 -21.40
C GLY A 29 7.28 -8.83 -20.38
N LYS A 30 8.03 -8.82 -19.27
CA LYS A 30 7.92 -9.78 -18.16
C LYS A 30 7.37 -9.11 -16.91
N ILE A 31 6.44 -9.77 -16.25
CA ILE A 31 5.95 -9.35 -14.94
C ILE A 31 7.06 -9.62 -13.92
N THR A 32 7.52 -8.59 -13.23
CA THR A 32 8.62 -8.67 -12.26
C THR A 32 8.14 -8.80 -10.81
N GLU A 33 6.85 -8.50 -10.58
CA GLU A 33 6.23 -8.58 -9.27
C GLU A 33 4.78 -9.08 -9.42
N THR A 34 4.42 -10.16 -8.72
CA THR A 34 3.13 -10.84 -8.87
C THR A 34 2.21 -10.69 -7.65
N PHE A 35 2.69 -10.07 -6.58
CA PHE A 35 2.01 -10.03 -5.28
C PHE A 35 0.54 -9.64 -5.38
N ARG A 36 0.20 -8.61 -6.18
CA ARG A 36 -1.19 -8.16 -6.33
C ARG A 36 -2.06 -9.18 -7.06
N ILE A 37 -1.50 -9.84 -8.08
CA ILE A 37 -2.19 -10.90 -8.80
C ILE A 37 -2.45 -12.08 -7.86
N ASP A 38 -1.42 -12.51 -7.13
CA ASP A 38 -1.49 -13.63 -6.20
C ASP A 38 -2.47 -13.35 -5.06
N ALA A 39 -2.52 -12.12 -4.56
CA ALA A 39 -3.45 -11.69 -3.50
C ALA A 39 -4.92 -11.73 -3.94
N SER A 40 -5.21 -11.50 -5.23
CA SER A 40 -6.56 -11.56 -5.81
C SER A 40 -7.04 -12.99 -6.09
N MET A 41 -6.11 -13.95 -6.23
CA MET A 41 -6.46 -15.34 -6.59
C MET A 41 -7.47 -16.01 -5.67
N PRO A 42 -7.48 -15.81 -4.34
CA PRO A 42 -8.52 -16.40 -3.48
C PRO A 42 -9.93 -15.99 -3.86
N THR A 43 -10.18 -14.71 -4.18
CA THR A 43 -11.50 -14.22 -4.60
C THR A 43 -11.89 -14.81 -5.96
N ILE A 44 -10.98 -14.77 -6.94
CA ILE A 44 -11.22 -15.32 -8.27
C ILE A 44 -11.59 -16.81 -8.19
N LYS A 45 -10.82 -17.59 -7.43
CA LYS A 45 -11.07 -19.03 -7.22
C LYS A 45 -12.40 -19.28 -6.49
N TYR A 46 -12.70 -18.47 -5.47
CA TYR A 46 -13.98 -18.58 -4.75
C TYR A 46 -15.16 -18.38 -5.68
N LEU A 47 -15.16 -17.31 -6.47
CA LEU A 47 -16.24 -17.02 -7.41
C LEU A 47 -16.41 -18.11 -8.47
N ALA A 48 -15.31 -18.50 -9.11
CA ALA A 48 -15.33 -19.51 -10.17
C ALA A 48 -15.78 -20.90 -9.64
N SER A 49 -15.23 -21.35 -8.50
CA SER A 49 -15.58 -22.65 -7.92
C SER A 49 -17.02 -22.74 -7.40
N ASN A 50 -17.65 -21.60 -7.08
CA ASN A 50 -19.07 -21.51 -6.74
C ASN A 50 -19.97 -21.33 -7.96
N GLY A 51 -19.42 -21.47 -9.18
CA GLY A 51 -20.18 -21.52 -10.44
C GLY A 51 -20.56 -20.14 -10.97
N ALA A 52 -19.93 -19.06 -10.55
CA ALA A 52 -20.07 -17.74 -11.18
C ALA A 52 -19.35 -17.71 -12.54
N ARG A 53 -19.77 -16.82 -13.43
CA ARG A 53 -19.06 -16.42 -14.64
C ARG A 53 -18.33 -15.11 -14.35
N VAL A 54 -17.02 -15.19 -14.21
CA VAL A 54 -16.21 -14.09 -13.65
C VAL A 54 -15.57 -13.30 -14.77
N VAL A 55 -15.86 -12.01 -14.83
CA VAL A 55 -15.22 -11.07 -15.75
C VAL A 55 -14.42 -10.07 -14.92
N ILE A 56 -13.10 -10.19 -15.00
CA ILE A 56 -12.19 -9.34 -14.26
C ILE A 56 -11.96 -8.04 -15.04
N CYS A 57 -12.07 -6.92 -14.37
CA CYS A 57 -11.66 -5.62 -14.87
C CYS A 57 -10.57 -5.02 -13.98
N SER A 58 -9.56 -4.44 -14.60
CA SER A 58 -8.43 -3.85 -13.89
C SER A 58 -7.80 -2.69 -14.66
N HIS A 59 -6.73 -2.13 -14.11
CA HIS A 59 -5.92 -1.11 -14.75
C HIS A 59 -4.43 -1.43 -14.66
N LEU A 60 -3.65 -0.85 -15.57
CA LEU A 60 -2.19 -0.87 -15.58
C LEU A 60 -1.66 0.51 -15.96
N GLY A 61 -0.78 1.08 -15.15
CA GLY A 61 -0.14 2.34 -15.42
C GLY A 61 -1.09 3.54 -15.50
N ARG A 62 -0.70 4.55 -16.28
CA ARG A 62 -1.45 5.81 -16.47
C ARG A 62 -1.49 6.23 -17.95
N PRO A 63 -2.24 5.55 -18.79
CA PRO A 63 -2.32 5.80 -20.23
C PRO A 63 -3.10 7.07 -20.60
N LYS A 64 -3.81 7.70 -19.65
CA LYS A 64 -4.56 8.95 -19.85
C LYS A 64 -5.59 8.87 -20.99
N GLY A 65 -6.41 7.82 -20.99
CA GLY A 65 -7.46 7.62 -21.98
C GLY A 65 -6.97 7.21 -23.37
N LYS A 66 -5.72 6.80 -23.51
CA LYS A 66 -5.16 6.39 -24.81
C LYS A 66 -4.74 4.93 -24.75
N LYS A 67 -5.00 4.20 -25.84
CA LYS A 67 -4.51 2.82 -25.98
C LYS A 67 -2.98 2.86 -26.10
N ASP A 68 -2.31 2.05 -25.25
CA ASP A 68 -0.87 1.86 -25.22
C ASP A 68 -0.60 0.37 -25.00
N GLU A 69 -0.05 -0.30 -26.00
CA GLU A 69 0.19 -1.74 -25.95
C GLU A 69 1.15 -2.14 -24.84
N SER A 70 2.05 -1.26 -24.39
CA SER A 70 2.94 -1.50 -23.26
C SER A 70 2.19 -1.57 -21.91
N LEU A 71 0.99 -1.00 -21.88
CA LEU A 71 0.09 -0.98 -20.71
C LEU A 71 -1.14 -1.87 -20.90
N SER A 72 -1.13 -2.77 -21.90
CA SER A 72 -2.18 -3.77 -22.08
C SER A 72 -2.14 -4.82 -20.97
N LEU A 73 -3.33 -5.24 -20.50
CA LEU A 73 -3.48 -6.33 -19.53
C LEU A 73 -3.29 -7.72 -20.15
N ARG A 74 -3.05 -7.83 -21.44
CA ARG A 74 -2.84 -9.10 -22.15
C ARG A 74 -1.75 -9.95 -21.51
N LYS A 75 -0.63 -9.34 -21.10
CA LYS A 75 0.47 -10.07 -20.43
C LYS A 75 0.05 -10.68 -19.09
N ILE A 76 -0.87 -10.04 -18.40
CA ILE A 76 -1.42 -10.57 -17.15
C ILE A 76 -2.37 -11.71 -17.42
N ALA A 77 -3.22 -11.61 -18.45
CA ALA A 77 -4.07 -12.73 -18.88
C ALA A 77 -3.24 -13.96 -19.29
N GLU A 78 -2.14 -13.75 -20.04
CA GLU A 78 -1.18 -14.80 -20.42
C GLU A 78 -0.55 -15.44 -19.17
N TYR A 79 -0.10 -14.64 -18.20
CA TYR A 79 0.46 -15.12 -16.95
C TYR A 79 -0.53 -15.94 -16.13
N MET A 80 -1.78 -15.48 -16.03
CA MET A 80 -2.85 -16.17 -15.32
C MET A 80 -3.42 -17.37 -16.10
N ASN A 81 -3.04 -17.54 -17.37
CA ASN A 81 -3.57 -18.55 -18.30
C ASN A 81 -5.11 -18.50 -18.42
N ILE A 82 -5.66 -17.29 -18.61
CA ILE A 82 -7.09 -17.05 -18.78
C ILE A 82 -7.38 -16.30 -20.09
N PRO A 83 -8.59 -16.44 -20.68
CA PRO A 83 -9.00 -15.68 -21.85
C PRO A 83 -8.91 -14.17 -21.62
N PHE A 84 -8.59 -13.44 -22.69
CA PHE A 84 -8.47 -12.00 -22.71
C PHE A 84 -9.44 -11.37 -23.71
N VAL A 85 -10.08 -10.27 -23.33
CA VAL A 85 -10.98 -9.47 -24.17
C VAL A 85 -10.39 -8.08 -24.38
N ASP A 86 -10.12 -7.74 -25.62
CA ASP A 86 -9.36 -6.54 -26.06
C ASP A 86 -10.13 -5.21 -25.98
N ASP A 87 -11.35 -5.24 -25.47
CA ASP A 87 -12.19 -4.06 -25.26
C ASP A 87 -13.11 -4.31 -24.06
N CYS A 88 -12.99 -3.48 -23.01
CA CYS A 88 -13.74 -3.66 -21.76
C CYS A 88 -15.26 -3.39 -21.91
N LEU A 89 -15.72 -2.81 -23.02
CA LEU A 89 -17.14 -2.56 -23.29
C LEU A 89 -17.79 -3.63 -24.16
N LYS A 90 -17.00 -4.51 -24.80
CA LYS A 90 -17.55 -5.67 -25.54
C LYS A 90 -18.22 -6.65 -24.59
N LYS A 91 -19.36 -7.20 -25.02
CA LYS A 91 -20.16 -8.17 -24.24
C LYS A 91 -20.45 -9.47 -25.00
N ASP A 92 -20.11 -9.56 -26.29
CA ASP A 92 -20.43 -10.68 -27.17
C ASP A 92 -19.88 -12.02 -26.65
N PHE A 93 -18.72 -11.99 -25.97
CA PHE A 93 -18.10 -13.17 -25.39
C PHE A 93 -18.92 -13.79 -24.25
N MET A 94 -19.74 -13.00 -23.55
CA MET A 94 -20.46 -13.43 -22.34
C MET A 94 -21.43 -14.60 -22.64
N GLN A 95 -22.10 -14.59 -23.78
CA GLN A 95 -23.04 -15.66 -24.17
C GLN A 95 -22.40 -17.05 -24.29
N ASN A 96 -21.06 -17.09 -24.48
CA ASN A 96 -20.31 -18.33 -24.60
C ASN A 96 -19.69 -18.82 -23.28
N MET A 97 -19.76 -17.99 -22.22
CA MET A 97 -19.20 -18.34 -20.91
C MET A 97 -20.03 -19.41 -20.21
N LYS A 98 -19.34 -20.37 -19.63
CA LYS A 98 -19.90 -21.42 -18.77
C LYS A 98 -19.72 -21.06 -17.31
N ASN A 99 -20.47 -21.67 -16.43
CA ASN A 99 -20.28 -21.55 -14.99
C ASN A 99 -18.87 -21.98 -14.61
N GLY A 100 -18.16 -21.12 -13.90
CA GLY A 100 -16.76 -21.27 -13.49
C GLY A 100 -15.73 -20.63 -14.43
N ASP A 101 -16.16 -20.13 -15.58
CA ASP A 101 -15.24 -19.44 -16.50
C ASP A 101 -14.79 -18.10 -15.92
N VAL A 102 -13.52 -17.76 -16.20
CA VAL A 102 -12.87 -16.50 -15.80
C VAL A 102 -12.27 -15.85 -17.04
N VAL A 103 -12.50 -14.56 -17.23
CA VAL A 103 -12.01 -13.76 -18.37
C VAL A 103 -11.45 -12.45 -17.86
N LEU A 104 -10.36 -11.94 -18.44
CA LEU A 104 -9.80 -10.62 -18.15
C LEU A 104 -10.11 -9.63 -19.28
N LEU A 105 -10.64 -8.47 -18.93
CA LEU A 105 -10.85 -7.34 -19.85
C LEU A 105 -9.56 -6.53 -20.04
N GLU A 106 -9.50 -5.77 -21.14
CA GLU A 106 -8.43 -4.79 -21.39
C GLU A 106 -8.45 -3.65 -20.36
N ASN A 107 -7.33 -2.93 -20.27
CA ASN A 107 -7.07 -1.84 -19.35
C ASN A 107 -8.16 -0.76 -19.38
N LEU A 108 -8.89 -0.64 -18.26
CA LEU A 108 -9.97 0.33 -18.09
C LEU A 108 -9.51 1.78 -18.35
N ARG A 109 -8.25 2.10 -18.04
CA ARG A 109 -7.69 3.44 -18.21
C ARG A 109 -7.37 3.82 -19.65
N PHE A 110 -7.63 2.94 -20.61
CA PHE A 110 -7.66 3.31 -22.03
C PHE A 110 -8.90 4.16 -22.36
N TYR A 111 -9.84 4.27 -21.44
CA TYR A 111 -11.03 5.11 -21.54
C TYR A 111 -10.97 6.26 -20.52
N ASN A 112 -11.13 7.52 -20.97
CA ASN A 112 -11.16 8.68 -20.09
C ASN A 112 -12.25 8.57 -19.03
N GLY A 113 -13.40 8.01 -19.39
CA GLY A 113 -14.54 7.84 -18.50
C GLY A 113 -14.25 7.03 -17.23
N GLU A 114 -13.18 6.22 -17.21
CA GLU A 114 -12.77 5.50 -16.01
C GLU A 114 -12.29 6.46 -14.92
N GLU A 115 -11.30 7.31 -15.21
CA GLU A 115 -10.73 8.22 -14.20
C GLU A 115 -11.66 9.41 -13.90
N GLU A 116 -12.52 9.81 -14.86
CA GLU A 116 -13.53 10.85 -14.69
C GLU A 116 -14.78 10.40 -13.92
N ASN A 117 -14.87 9.10 -13.59
CA ASN A 117 -16.08 8.49 -13.01
C ASN A 117 -17.33 8.80 -13.84
N SER A 118 -17.20 8.71 -15.16
CA SER A 118 -18.27 9.04 -16.11
C SER A 118 -19.47 8.09 -15.94
N ASP A 119 -20.66 8.66 -15.85
CA ASP A 119 -21.89 7.89 -15.68
C ASP A 119 -22.19 7.01 -16.91
N SER A 120 -21.95 7.54 -18.12
CA SER A 120 -22.12 6.79 -19.37
C SER A 120 -21.15 5.61 -19.47
N PHE A 121 -19.89 5.79 -19.09
CA PHE A 121 -18.91 4.71 -19.06
C PHE A 121 -19.27 3.67 -17.98
N SER A 122 -19.67 4.12 -16.78
CA SER A 122 -20.11 3.24 -15.69
C SER A 122 -21.30 2.37 -16.09
N SER A 123 -22.31 2.97 -16.74
CA SER A 123 -23.48 2.27 -17.26
C SER A 123 -23.10 1.23 -18.34
N ALA A 124 -22.26 1.61 -19.30
CA ALA A 124 -21.81 0.73 -20.36
C ALA A 124 -20.96 -0.44 -19.82
N LEU A 125 -20.06 -0.14 -18.86
CA LEU A 125 -19.23 -1.16 -18.19
C LEU A 125 -20.09 -2.14 -17.41
N SER A 126 -21.15 -1.68 -16.75
CA SER A 126 -22.07 -2.51 -15.94
C SER A 126 -23.01 -3.37 -16.77
N GLY A 127 -23.22 -3.07 -18.05
CA GLY A 127 -24.18 -3.75 -18.90
C GLY A 127 -23.92 -5.26 -19.02
N GLY A 128 -24.97 -6.07 -18.80
CA GLY A 128 -24.91 -7.55 -18.91
C GLY A 128 -24.43 -8.27 -17.66
N PHE A 129 -24.03 -7.58 -16.60
CA PHE A 129 -23.64 -8.19 -15.33
C PHE A 129 -24.81 -8.23 -14.33
N ASP A 130 -24.78 -9.22 -13.45
CA ASP A 130 -25.77 -9.38 -12.36
C ASP A 130 -25.27 -8.74 -11.05
N ILE A 131 -23.94 -8.80 -10.82
CA ILE A 131 -23.31 -8.44 -9.55
C ILE A 131 -21.97 -7.76 -9.83
N TYR A 132 -21.65 -6.77 -9.03
CA TYR A 132 -20.31 -6.15 -8.95
C TYR A 132 -19.59 -6.57 -7.67
N VAL A 133 -18.32 -6.93 -7.79
CA VAL A 133 -17.44 -7.24 -6.66
C VAL A 133 -16.23 -6.33 -6.69
N ASN A 134 -16.02 -5.53 -5.63
CA ASN A 134 -14.81 -4.77 -5.44
C ASN A 134 -13.81 -5.59 -4.61
N ASP A 135 -12.67 -5.92 -5.21
CA ASP A 135 -11.54 -6.58 -4.52
C ASP A 135 -10.25 -5.74 -4.60
N ALA A 136 -10.36 -4.53 -5.14
CA ALA A 136 -9.24 -3.63 -5.40
C ALA A 136 -9.07 -2.56 -4.30
N PHE A 137 -8.65 -2.97 -3.09
CA PHE A 137 -8.39 -2.04 -1.99
C PHE A 137 -7.45 -0.90 -2.40
N ALA A 138 -6.38 -1.21 -3.16
CA ALA A 138 -5.36 -0.25 -3.56
C ALA A 138 -5.89 0.97 -4.34
N VAL A 139 -7.06 0.86 -4.98
CA VAL A 139 -7.70 1.97 -5.71
C VAL A 139 -9.00 2.44 -5.07
N SER A 140 -9.42 1.86 -3.96
CA SER A 140 -10.68 2.21 -3.28
C SER A 140 -10.71 3.65 -2.72
N HIS A 141 -9.55 4.32 -2.65
CA HIS A 141 -9.42 5.75 -2.34
C HIS A 141 -9.80 6.69 -3.51
N ARG A 142 -10.05 6.14 -4.71
CA ARG A 142 -10.36 6.91 -5.92
C ARG A 142 -11.83 6.75 -6.30
N ALA A 143 -12.49 7.85 -6.62
CA ALA A 143 -13.84 7.85 -7.18
C ALA A 143 -13.77 7.59 -8.70
N ALA A 144 -13.37 6.37 -9.11
CA ALA A 144 -13.32 5.96 -10.51
C ALA A 144 -14.61 5.23 -10.92
N ALA A 145 -14.91 5.17 -12.22
CA ALA A 145 -16.11 4.53 -12.74
C ALA A 145 -16.23 3.07 -12.33
N SER A 146 -15.15 2.29 -12.46
CA SER A 146 -15.10 0.88 -12.08
C SER A 146 -15.05 0.63 -10.57
N VAL A 147 -14.92 1.66 -9.74
CA VAL A 147 -14.84 1.56 -8.26
C VAL A 147 -16.11 2.07 -7.60
N VAL A 148 -16.64 3.21 -8.08
CA VAL A 148 -17.81 3.88 -7.52
C VAL A 148 -18.98 3.93 -8.52
N GLY A 149 -18.73 4.33 -9.76
CA GLY A 149 -19.78 4.54 -10.74
C GLY A 149 -20.65 3.31 -10.99
N VAL A 150 -20.03 2.14 -11.15
CA VAL A 150 -20.72 0.85 -11.39
C VAL A 150 -21.66 0.45 -10.26
N THR A 151 -21.41 0.91 -9.02
CA THR A 151 -22.27 0.58 -7.87
C THR A 151 -23.66 1.22 -7.92
N LYS A 152 -23.86 2.20 -8.80
CA LYS A 152 -25.18 2.76 -9.08
C LYS A 152 -26.07 1.81 -9.90
N TYR A 153 -25.46 0.88 -10.64
CA TYR A 153 -26.11 0.03 -11.62
C TYR A 153 -26.21 -1.42 -11.19
N LEU A 154 -25.33 -1.88 -10.30
CA LEU A 154 -25.23 -3.27 -9.89
C LEU A 154 -25.29 -3.43 -8.37
N PRO A 155 -25.97 -4.49 -7.87
CA PRO A 155 -25.76 -4.96 -6.51
C PRO A 155 -24.26 -5.18 -6.26
N SER A 156 -23.69 -4.56 -5.21
CA SER A 156 -22.24 -4.41 -5.04
C SER A 156 -21.78 -4.98 -3.72
N PHE A 157 -20.68 -5.74 -3.75
CA PHE A 157 -20.16 -6.49 -2.61
C PHE A 157 -18.63 -6.39 -2.55
N ALA A 158 -18.08 -6.59 -1.35
CA ALA A 158 -16.65 -6.75 -1.16
C ALA A 158 -16.22 -8.18 -1.55
N GLY A 159 -15.07 -8.28 -2.21
CA GLY A 159 -14.36 -9.53 -2.38
C GLY A 159 -13.55 -9.90 -1.14
N LEU A 160 -12.93 -11.10 -1.15
CA LEU A 160 -12.21 -11.64 0.01
C LEU A 160 -10.96 -10.86 0.36
N LEU A 161 -10.26 -10.30 -0.66
CA LEU A 161 -9.08 -9.48 -0.42
C LEU A 161 -9.46 -8.15 0.22
N LEU A 162 -10.48 -7.47 -0.31
CA LEU A 162 -10.97 -6.21 0.26
C LEU A 162 -11.45 -6.39 1.70
N GLU A 163 -12.22 -7.45 1.98
CA GLU A 163 -12.63 -7.82 3.34
C GLU A 163 -11.42 -7.96 4.26
N LYS A 164 -10.44 -8.77 3.85
CA LYS A 164 -9.22 -9.05 4.63
C LYS A 164 -8.39 -7.78 4.90
N GLU A 165 -8.29 -6.86 3.93
CA GLU A 165 -7.63 -5.56 4.10
C GLU A 165 -8.32 -4.75 5.20
N ILE A 166 -9.64 -4.57 5.07
CA ILE A 166 -10.44 -3.79 6.02
C ILE A 166 -10.36 -4.40 7.42
N GLU A 167 -10.53 -5.71 7.55
CA GLU A 167 -10.48 -6.41 8.85
C GLU A 167 -9.13 -6.23 9.54
N ASN A 168 -8.02 -6.50 8.86
CA ASN A 168 -6.69 -6.43 9.46
C ASN A 168 -6.32 -5.01 9.88
N ILE A 169 -6.59 -4.03 9.01
CA ILE A 169 -6.25 -2.65 9.33
C ILE A 169 -7.17 -2.09 10.41
N SER A 170 -8.50 -2.27 10.29
CA SER A 170 -9.47 -1.77 11.29
C SER A 170 -9.20 -2.37 12.68
N ARG A 171 -8.92 -3.67 12.77
CA ARG A 171 -8.61 -4.34 14.02
C ARG A 171 -7.46 -3.67 14.77
N VAL A 172 -6.39 -3.37 14.05
CA VAL A 172 -5.20 -2.74 14.63
C VAL A 172 -5.43 -1.25 14.93
N MET A 173 -6.26 -0.58 14.12
CA MET A 173 -6.60 0.83 14.34
C MET A 173 -7.58 1.06 15.50
N GLU A 174 -8.49 0.12 15.75
CA GLU A 174 -9.54 0.24 16.77
C GLU A 174 -9.15 -0.40 18.10
N LYS A 175 -8.51 -1.58 18.06
CA LYS A 175 -8.18 -2.40 19.26
C LYS A 175 -6.80 -3.03 19.14
N PRO A 176 -5.70 -2.25 19.06
CA PRO A 176 -4.35 -2.82 18.99
C PRO A 176 -3.98 -3.55 20.28
N LYS A 177 -3.22 -4.62 20.18
CA LYS A 177 -2.49 -5.17 21.33
C LYS A 177 -1.36 -4.20 21.67
N ARG A 178 -1.22 -3.86 22.94
CA ARG A 178 -0.23 -2.86 23.39
C ARG A 178 1.01 -3.50 24.01
N PRO A 179 2.19 -2.89 23.87
CA PRO A 179 2.45 -1.61 23.18
C PRO A 179 2.26 -1.66 21.67
N LEU A 180 1.60 -0.61 21.10
CA LEU A 180 1.57 -0.35 19.66
C LEU A 180 2.69 0.62 19.31
N ILE A 181 3.58 0.22 18.42
CA ILE A 181 4.66 1.07 17.90
C ILE A 181 4.46 1.27 16.40
N ALA A 182 4.32 2.53 15.98
CA ALA A 182 4.27 2.91 14.59
C ALA A 182 5.65 3.32 14.07
N PHE A 183 6.12 2.67 13.01
CA PHE A 183 7.35 3.04 12.30
C PHE A 183 6.97 3.74 11.01
N VAL A 184 7.29 5.03 10.91
CA VAL A 184 6.89 5.88 9.80
C VAL A 184 8.15 6.49 9.18
N GLY A 185 8.52 6.00 8.01
CA GLY A 185 9.65 6.49 7.23
C GLY A 185 9.23 7.19 5.94
N GLY A 186 10.20 7.49 5.09
CA GLY A 186 9.99 8.08 3.76
C GLY A 186 10.59 9.46 3.58
N ALA A 187 10.33 10.05 2.40
CA ALA A 187 11.00 11.28 1.98
C ALA A 187 10.38 12.56 2.57
N LYS A 188 9.05 12.60 2.80
CA LYS A 188 8.34 13.86 3.06
C LYS A 188 7.37 13.78 4.22
N VAL A 189 7.46 14.72 5.17
CA VAL A 189 6.48 14.98 6.24
C VAL A 189 5.13 15.36 5.65
N SER A 190 5.14 16.28 4.67
CA SER A 190 3.96 16.83 4.02
C SER A 190 2.99 15.78 3.49
N THR A 191 3.49 14.64 3.04
CA THR A 191 2.68 13.52 2.52
C THR A 191 2.12 12.60 3.60
N LYS A 192 2.57 12.71 4.85
CA LYS A 192 2.23 11.78 5.94
C LYS A 192 1.71 12.47 7.21
N ILE A 193 1.40 13.77 7.13
CA ILE A 193 0.87 14.54 8.28
C ILE A 193 -0.38 13.87 8.87
N GLY A 194 -1.31 13.45 8.03
CA GLY A 194 -2.55 12.79 8.46
C GLY A 194 -2.27 11.46 9.17
N VAL A 195 -1.37 10.64 8.61
CA VAL A 195 -0.93 9.38 9.23
C VAL A 195 -0.27 9.64 10.59
N LEU A 196 0.68 10.59 10.67
CA LEU A 196 1.36 10.91 11.92
C LEU A 196 0.38 11.38 13.00
N LYS A 197 -0.52 12.32 12.68
CA LYS A 197 -1.54 12.81 13.60
C LYS A 197 -2.47 11.69 14.08
N LYS A 198 -2.86 10.77 13.19
CA LYS A 198 -3.67 9.62 13.56
C LYS A 198 -2.90 8.64 14.43
N MET A 199 -1.64 8.35 14.10
CA MET A 199 -0.79 7.48 14.92
C MET A 199 -0.58 8.06 16.33
N VAL A 200 -0.38 9.37 16.46
CA VAL A 200 -0.29 10.05 17.75
C VAL A 200 -1.50 9.75 18.65
N SER A 201 -2.69 9.61 18.08
CA SER A 201 -3.91 9.35 18.86
C SER A 201 -4.09 7.89 19.29
N ILE A 202 -3.32 6.94 18.73
CA ILE A 202 -3.53 5.51 19.00
C ILE A 202 -2.27 4.75 19.40
N ALA A 203 -1.08 5.20 19.00
CA ALA A 203 0.18 4.50 19.27
C ALA A 203 0.78 4.90 20.62
N ASP A 204 1.49 3.96 21.25
CA ASP A 204 2.29 4.24 22.43
C ASP A 204 3.60 4.94 22.05
N LYS A 205 4.17 4.55 20.87
CA LYS A 205 5.38 5.16 20.34
C LYS A 205 5.28 5.32 18.81
N ILE A 206 5.90 6.37 18.31
CA ILE A 206 6.11 6.59 16.88
C ILE A 206 7.60 6.74 16.63
N VAL A 207 8.15 5.88 15.78
CA VAL A 207 9.51 6.01 15.27
C VAL A 207 9.45 6.69 13.92
N VAL A 208 10.08 7.85 13.80
CA VAL A 208 10.18 8.61 12.56
C VAL A 208 11.56 8.39 11.95
N GLY A 209 11.64 8.07 10.66
CA GLY A 209 12.91 7.77 9.98
C GLY A 209 12.99 8.30 8.54
N GLY A 210 14.11 8.03 7.87
CA GLY A 210 14.39 8.51 6.53
C GLY A 210 14.58 10.03 6.45
N ALA A 211 14.34 10.65 5.27
CA ALA A 211 14.45 12.10 5.11
C ALA A 211 13.36 12.86 5.90
N MET A 212 12.21 12.23 6.16
CA MET A 212 11.22 12.75 7.10
C MET A 212 11.83 12.87 8.50
N GLY A 213 12.55 11.87 9.00
CA GLY A 213 13.29 11.91 10.26
C GLY A 213 14.36 13.02 10.26
N THR A 214 14.96 13.32 9.11
CA THR A 214 15.90 14.44 8.95
C THR A 214 15.21 15.79 9.18
N THR A 215 13.99 15.98 8.66
CA THR A 215 13.18 17.17 8.91
C THR A 215 12.87 17.35 10.41
N PHE A 216 12.51 16.27 11.11
CA PHE A 216 12.26 16.29 12.56
C PHE A 216 13.55 16.57 13.35
N ASN A 217 14.69 15.98 12.98
CA ASN A 217 15.99 16.28 13.62
C ASN A 217 16.37 17.75 13.43
N PHE A 218 16.17 18.31 12.24
CA PHE A 218 16.40 19.74 11.99
C PHE A 218 15.48 20.62 12.85
N ALA A 219 14.20 20.26 12.93
CA ALA A 219 13.23 20.98 13.77
C ALA A 219 13.61 21.01 15.26
N THR A 220 14.38 20.01 15.73
CA THR A 220 14.90 19.96 17.11
C THR A 220 16.29 20.55 17.27
N GLY A 221 16.85 21.20 16.24
CA GLY A 221 18.10 21.92 16.28
C GLY A 221 19.35 21.12 15.90
N SER A 222 19.19 19.90 15.32
CA SER A 222 20.33 19.14 14.82
C SER A 222 20.78 19.67 13.45
N SER A 223 22.10 19.63 13.17
CA SER A 223 22.61 19.84 11.81
C SER A 223 22.15 18.70 10.90
N VAL A 224 21.87 19.01 9.63
CA VAL A 224 21.50 18.04 8.61
C VAL A 224 22.41 18.10 7.37
N GLY A 225 23.45 18.97 7.39
CA GLY A 225 24.38 19.15 6.28
C GLY A 225 23.66 19.58 4.99
N ASP A 226 24.15 19.10 3.85
CA ASP A 226 23.56 19.32 2.51
C ASP A 226 22.52 18.25 2.16
N SER A 227 21.60 17.97 3.09
CA SER A 227 20.67 16.86 2.99
C SER A 227 19.27 17.31 2.62
N LEU A 228 18.49 16.38 2.04
CA LEU A 228 17.07 16.59 1.78
C LEU A 228 16.28 16.68 3.10
N TYR A 229 15.59 17.79 3.31
CA TYR A 229 14.57 17.99 4.34
C TYR A 229 13.52 18.99 3.85
N GLU A 230 12.38 19.06 4.53
CA GLU A 230 11.30 20.02 4.19
C GLU A 230 11.34 21.19 5.20
N GLU A 231 11.93 22.32 4.80
CA GLU A 231 12.07 23.51 5.65
C GLU A 231 10.71 24.10 6.05
N ASP A 232 9.76 24.11 5.14
CA ASP A 232 8.40 24.58 5.34
C ASP A 232 7.57 23.67 6.29
N MET A 233 8.04 22.45 6.55
CA MET A 233 7.42 21.49 7.46
C MET A 233 8.00 21.50 8.88
N VAL A 234 8.99 22.30 9.18
CA VAL A 234 9.62 22.38 10.51
C VAL A 234 8.61 22.68 11.62
N ASN A 235 7.78 23.69 11.44
CA ASN A 235 6.75 24.03 12.44
C ASN A 235 5.70 22.91 12.57
N VAL A 236 5.34 22.26 11.46
CA VAL A 236 4.41 21.11 11.48
C VAL A 236 5.01 19.94 12.26
N ALA A 237 6.31 19.67 12.10
CA ALA A 237 7.00 18.62 12.86
C ALA A 237 6.98 18.92 14.37
N LEU A 238 7.25 20.17 14.78
CA LEU A 238 7.16 20.60 16.18
C LEU A 238 5.73 20.47 16.73
N ASP A 239 4.72 20.86 15.96
CA ASP A 239 3.32 20.72 16.35
C ASP A 239 2.92 19.25 16.54
N ILE A 240 3.39 18.35 15.68
CA ILE A 240 3.16 16.90 15.82
C ILE A 240 3.83 16.37 17.09
N MET A 241 5.06 16.80 17.39
CA MET A 241 5.75 16.39 18.62
C MET A 241 5.04 16.90 19.89
N LYS A 242 4.52 18.13 19.85
CA LYS A 242 3.69 18.67 20.93
C LYS A 242 2.41 17.87 21.10
N LEU A 243 1.70 17.61 20.03
CA LEU A 243 0.46 16.80 20.03
C LEU A 243 0.73 15.39 20.59
N ALA A 244 1.85 14.78 20.24
CA ALA A 244 2.25 13.47 20.75
C ALA A 244 2.43 13.49 22.27
N LYS A 245 3.10 14.51 22.81
CA LYS A 245 3.27 14.67 24.25
C LYS A 245 1.92 14.83 24.98
N GLU A 246 0.98 15.59 24.40
CA GLU A 246 -0.37 15.77 24.94
C GLU A 246 -1.20 14.47 24.94
N ASN A 247 -0.89 13.54 24.01
CA ASN A 247 -1.56 12.24 23.90
C ASN A 247 -0.80 11.08 24.58
N ASN A 248 0.26 11.34 25.34
CA ASN A 248 1.14 10.33 25.95
C ASN A 248 1.75 9.36 24.93
N CYS A 249 1.99 9.84 23.72
CA CYS A 249 2.67 9.11 22.67
C CYS A 249 4.12 9.60 22.55
N GLU A 250 5.08 8.69 22.63
CA GLU A 250 6.49 9.02 22.51
C GLU A 250 6.94 9.07 21.05
N ILE A 251 7.48 10.20 20.59
CA ILE A 251 8.11 10.29 19.25
C ILE A 251 9.61 10.04 19.39
N LEU A 252 10.11 9.04 18.69
CA LEU A 252 11.50 8.64 18.65
C LEU A 252 12.13 9.04 17.31
N LEU A 253 13.09 9.96 17.39
CA LEU A 253 13.85 10.44 16.23
C LEU A 253 15.12 9.62 16.02
N PRO A 254 15.71 9.61 14.81
CA PRO A 254 17.01 9.02 14.58
C PRO A 254 18.08 9.57 15.52
N LEU A 255 18.96 8.70 16.03
CA LEU A 255 20.06 9.05 16.94
C LEU A 255 21.34 9.39 16.18
N ASP A 256 21.50 8.80 15.00
CA ASP A 256 22.63 8.94 14.11
C ASP A 256 22.18 8.70 12.65
N LYS A 257 23.04 9.04 11.71
CA LYS A 257 22.73 9.00 10.28
C LYS A 257 23.84 8.32 9.49
N GLY A 258 23.43 7.63 8.40
CA GLY A 258 24.29 7.17 7.34
C GLY A 258 24.45 8.27 6.29
N VAL A 259 25.66 8.81 6.14
CA VAL A 259 25.96 9.93 5.26
C VAL A 259 26.99 9.59 4.19
N GLY A 260 26.89 10.27 3.05
CA GLY A 260 27.93 10.37 2.01
C GLY A 260 28.34 11.84 1.80
N LYS A 261 29.11 12.10 0.74
CA LYS A 261 29.50 13.46 0.35
C LYS A 261 28.70 13.98 -0.84
N LYS A 262 27.98 13.11 -1.51
CA LYS A 262 27.10 13.43 -2.63
C LYS A 262 25.87 12.52 -2.59
N PHE A 263 24.79 12.99 -3.18
CA PHE A 263 23.60 12.17 -3.39
C PHE A 263 23.87 11.17 -4.55
N ASP A 264 24.64 10.11 -4.26
CA ASP A 264 25.04 9.09 -5.22
C ASP A 264 25.10 7.72 -4.53
N LYS A 265 24.51 6.70 -5.15
CA LYS A 265 24.47 5.33 -4.64
C LYS A 265 25.84 4.68 -4.46
N ASN A 266 26.86 5.18 -5.17
CA ASN A 266 28.24 4.68 -5.12
C ASN A 266 29.11 5.33 -4.04
N GLU A 267 28.57 6.32 -3.31
CA GLU A 267 29.28 6.96 -2.19
C GLU A 267 29.57 5.97 -1.07
N LYS A 268 30.69 6.20 -0.38
CA LYS A 268 31.03 5.45 0.82
C LYS A 268 30.15 5.90 2.00
N ARG A 269 29.36 4.98 2.54
CA ARG A 269 28.54 5.24 3.74
C ARG A 269 29.41 5.42 4.97
N ILE A 270 29.18 6.52 5.69
CA ILE A 270 29.83 6.85 6.96
C ILE A 270 28.72 7.08 7.99
N ASN A 271 28.82 6.46 9.18
CA ASN A 271 27.92 6.80 10.28
C ASN A 271 28.35 8.09 10.98
N ARG A 272 27.38 8.95 11.25
CA ARG A 272 27.56 10.19 11.98
C ARG A 272 26.54 10.31 13.11
N ASP A 273 27.02 10.60 14.30
CA ASP A 273 26.17 11.14 15.37
C ASP A 273 25.60 12.49 14.94
N LEU A 274 24.40 12.85 15.40
CA LEU A 274 23.72 14.08 14.95
C LEU A 274 24.56 15.36 15.18
N ASP A 275 25.29 15.41 16.29
CA ASP A 275 26.19 16.52 16.64
C ASP A 275 27.51 16.55 15.83
N LYS A 276 27.75 15.53 15.00
CA LYS A 276 28.96 15.39 14.17
C LYS A 276 28.67 15.46 12.67
N ILE A 277 27.43 15.74 12.29
CA ILE A 277 27.06 15.94 10.88
C ILE A 277 27.70 17.24 10.40
N LYS A 278 28.44 17.17 9.30
CA LYS A 278 29.16 18.30 8.70
C LYS A 278 28.29 18.97 7.63
N ASP A 279 28.59 20.24 7.31
CA ASP A 279 27.85 21.01 6.31
C ASP A 279 27.82 20.36 4.91
N ASP A 280 28.89 19.60 4.58
CA ASP A 280 29.04 18.88 3.30
C ASP A 280 28.61 17.41 3.36
N ASP A 281 28.01 16.96 4.46
CA ASP A 281 27.46 15.60 4.56
C ASP A 281 26.04 15.54 3.95
N VAL A 282 25.75 14.49 3.20
CA VAL A 282 24.44 14.18 2.61
C VAL A 282 23.88 12.93 3.28
N ILE A 283 22.78 13.08 4.02
CA ILE A 283 22.09 11.98 4.69
C ILE A 283 21.31 11.15 3.67
N MET A 284 21.54 9.84 3.65
CA MET A 284 20.88 8.90 2.73
C MET A 284 20.29 7.67 3.43
N ASP A 285 20.60 7.47 4.73
CA ASP A 285 20.04 6.38 5.54
C ASP A 285 20.04 6.76 7.02
N ASP A 286 19.31 6.03 7.86
CA ASP A 286 19.47 6.13 9.31
C ASP A 286 20.73 5.35 9.75
N GLY A 287 21.34 5.74 10.87
CA GLY A 287 22.62 5.21 11.33
C GLY A 287 22.50 3.91 12.16
N ASP A 288 23.64 3.36 12.54
CA ASP A 288 23.73 2.05 13.21
C ASP A 288 23.10 2.04 14.61
N LYS A 289 23.25 3.12 15.38
CA LYS A 289 22.62 3.27 16.72
C LYS A 289 21.08 3.33 16.60
N THR A 290 20.59 3.98 15.54
CA THR A 290 19.16 4.08 15.23
C THR A 290 18.61 2.71 14.86
N ILE A 291 19.33 1.94 14.03
CA ILE A 291 18.98 0.56 13.65
C ILE A 291 18.88 -0.34 14.88
N GLU A 292 19.89 -0.29 15.74
CA GLU A 292 19.94 -1.10 16.97
C GLU A 292 18.77 -0.77 17.90
N ARG A 293 18.55 0.51 18.20
CA ARG A 293 17.41 0.95 19.03
C ARG A 293 16.08 0.50 18.42
N ASN A 294 15.88 0.66 17.12
CA ASN A 294 14.63 0.29 16.47
C ASN A 294 14.37 -1.22 16.56
N SER A 295 15.41 -2.03 16.47
CA SER A 295 15.33 -3.47 16.68
C SER A 295 15.03 -3.85 18.14
N GLU A 296 15.63 -3.15 19.11
CA GLU A 296 15.37 -3.36 20.54
C GLU A 296 13.92 -3.07 20.92
N LEU A 297 13.30 -2.03 20.32
CA LEU A 297 11.88 -1.69 20.55
C LEU A 297 10.92 -2.84 20.20
N LEU A 298 11.30 -3.73 19.28
CA LEU A 298 10.47 -4.85 18.87
C LEU A 298 10.34 -5.93 19.97
N LYS A 299 11.24 -5.99 20.96
CA LYS A 299 11.20 -6.96 22.07
C LYS A 299 9.94 -6.76 22.93
N ASP A 300 9.55 -5.51 23.14
CA ASP A 300 8.42 -5.17 23.99
C ASP A 300 7.12 -4.95 23.20
N ALA A 301 7.22 -4.66 21.91
CA ALA A 301 6.07 -4.40 21.03
C ALA A 301 5.11 -5.59 20.98
N LYS A 302 3.80 -5.31 20.93
CA LYS A 302 2.74 -6.30 20.65
C LYS A 302 2.07 -6.07 19.32
N THR A 303 2.08 -4.84 18.85
CA THR A 303 1.62 -4.46 17.52
C THR A 303 2.62 -3.50 16.90
N VAL A 304 2.98 -3.76 15.65
CA VAL A 304 3.82 -2.88 14.84
C VAL A 304 3.09 -2.51 13.56
N ILE A 305 3.01 -1.21 13.28
CA ILE A 305 2.60 -0.69 11.97
C ILE A 305 3.85 -0.10 11.32
N TRP A 306 4.19 -0.54 10.12
CA TRP A 306 5.34 0.00 9.39
C TRP A 306 4.95 0.50 8.00
N ASN A 307 5.28 1.77 7.73
CA ASN A 307 5.07 2.40 6.43
C ASN A 307 6.20 3.36 6.08
N GLY A 308 6.90 3.07 4.99
CA GLY A 308 7.99 3.87 4.44
C GLY A 308 9.37 3.43 4.92
N THR A 309 10.34 3.55 4.02
CA THR A 309 11.74 3.19 4.25
C THR A 309 12.47 4.24 5.10
N PHE A 310 13.56 3.82 5.74
CA PHE A 310 14.41 4.67 6.61
C PHE A 310 15.63 5.23 5.88
N GLY A 311 15.81 4.83 4.62
CA GLY A 311 16.88 5.29 3.75
C GLY A 311 16.53 4.99 2.29
N MET A 312 17.53 5.11 1.43
CA MET A 312 17.42 4.87 -0.02
C MET A 312 17.44 3.36 -0.32
N ALA A 313 16.39 2.65 0.10
CA ALA A 313 16.31 1.19 -0.02
C ALA A 313 16.41 0.71 -1.46
N GLU A 314 15.90 1.48 -2.43
CA GLU A 314 16.00 1.22 -3.87
C GLU A 314 17.46 1.24 -4.41
N TRP A 315 18.40 1.79 -3.64
CA TRP A 315 19.82 1.76 -3.96
C TRP A 315 20.54 0.54 -3.39
N GLY A 316 19.79 -0.36 -2.73
CA GLY A 316 20.31 -1.62 -2.22
C GLY A 316 20.92 -1.54 -0.82
N LYS A 317 21.75 -2.54 -0.50
CA LYS A 317 22.14 -2.86 0.89
C LYS A 317 22.94 -1.80 1.62
N VAL A 318 23.60 -0.89 0.92
CA VAL A 318 24.43 0.16 1.55
C VAL A 318 23.55 1.26 2.11
N TRP A 319 22.63 1.77 1.31
CA TRP A 319 21.79 2.94 1.62
C TRP A 319 20.36 2.59 2.04
N GLY A 320 19.99 1.31 1.94
CA GLY A 320 18.76 0.76 2.47
C GLY A 320 18.97 -0.05 3.76
N ARG A 321 20.15 0.00 4.36
CA ARG A 321 20.54 -0.87 5.48
C ARG A 321 19.57 -0.77 6.65
N ALA A 322 19.17 0.44 7.02
CA ALA A 322 18.25 0.64 8.14
C ALA A 322 16.91 -0.04 7.88
N SER A 323 16.37 0.06 6.67
CA SER A 323 15.11 -0.60 6.28
C SER A 323 15.25 -2.13 6.26
N PHE A 324 16.35 -2.64 5.70
CA PHE A 324 16.53 -4.08 5.53
C PHE A 324 16.82 -4.80 6.86
N ASP A 325 17.64 -4.20 7.75
CA ASP A 325 17.91 -4.77 9.05
C ASP A 325 16.66 -4.72 9.96
N PHE A 326 15.89 -3.63 9.88
CA PHE A 326 14.60 -3.54 10.55
C PHE A 326 13.59 -4.58 10.02
N ALA A 327 13.50 -4.78 8.69
CA ALA A 327 12.64 -5.80 8.09
C ALA A 327 12.94 -7.21 8.62
N ARG A 328 14.23 -7.58 8.71
CA ARG A 328 14.65 -8.87 9.24
C ARG A 328 14.33 -9.02 10.73
N SER A 329 14.57 -7.96 11.52
CA SER A 329 14.23 -7.95 12.94
C SER A 329 12.72 -8.09 13.15
N LEU A 330 11.91 -7.34 12.39
CA LEU A 330 10.44 -7.40 12.46
C LEU A 330 9.93 -8.82 12.09
N ALA A 331 10.48 -9.40 11.02
CA ALA A 331 10.16 -10.75 10.61
C ALA A 331 10.49 -11.79 11.72
N HIS A 332 11.65 -11.67 12.36
CA HIS A 332 12.05 -12.55 13.44
C HIS A 332 11.02 -12.55 14.59
N PHE A 333 10.65 -11.38 15.12
CA PHE A 333 9.70 -11.27 16.22
C PHE A 333 8.27 -11.66 15.81
N THR A 334 7.89 -11.39 14.57
CA THR A 334 6.59 -11.82 14.03
C THR A 334 6.49 -13.35 13.97
N LYS A 335 7.53 -14.03 13.46
CA LYS A 335 7.60 -15.50 13.40
C LYS A 335 7.60 -16.17 14.77
N MET A 336 8.22 -15.53 15.76
CA MET A 336 8.16 -15.98 17.15
C MET A 336 6.75 -15.83 17.77
N GLY A 337 5.81 -15.14 17.09
CA GLY A 337 4.46 -14.88 17.60
C GLY A 337 4.41 -13.90 18.77
N THR A 338 5.47 -13.13 19.00
CA THR A 338 5.57 -12.18 20.12
C THR A 338 4.88 -10.85 19.82
N LEU A 339 4.75 -10.51 18.53
CA LEU A 339 4.05 -9.31 18.05
C LEU A 339 3.28 -9.58 16.75
N GLU A 340 2.34 -8.68 16.45
CA GLU A 340 1.65 -8.60 15.16
C GLU A 340 2.25 -7.46 14.34
N SER A 341 2.57 -7.74 13.06
CA SER A 341 3.13 -6.76 12.11
C SER A 341 2.15 -6.45 10.99
N ILE A 342 1.82 -5.17 10.81
CA ILE A 342 1.05 -4.65 9.69
C ILE A 342 1.97 -3.75 8.88
N VAL A 343 2.20 -4.12 7.64
CA VAL A 343 3.12 -3.41 6.75
C VAL A 343 2.38 -2.92 5.51
N GLY A 344 2.66 -1.69 5.08
CA GLY A 344 2.08 -1.15 3.86
C GLY A 344 2.94 -0.07 3.23
N GLY A 345 2.67 0.22 1.94
CA GLY A 345 3.46 1.15 1.13
C GLY A 345 4.41 0.44 0.17
N GLY A 346 4.44 0.91 -1.08
CA GLY A 346 5.18 0.25 -2.17
C GLY A 346 6.66 0.03 -1.85
N ASP A 347 7.36 1.07 -1.40
CA ASP A 347 8.80 1.00 -1.08
C ASP A 347 9.08 0.06 0.11
N THR A 348 8.16 0.03 1.09
CA THR A 348 8.27 -0.87 2.25
C THR A 348 8.09 -2.32 1.83
N VAL A 349 7.10 -2.58 0.97
CA VAL A 349 6.84 -3.91 0.42
C VAL A 349 8.01 -4.39 -0.44
N ALA A 350 8.59 -3.51 -1.26
CA ALA A 350 9.80 -3.81 -2.02
C ALA A 350 10.97 -4.21 -1.10
N ALA A 351 11.19 -3.47 -0.01
CA ALA A 351 12.23 -3.79 0.97
C ALA A 351 12.01 -5.17 1.65
N LEU A 352 10.75 -5.56 1.94
CA LEU A 352 10.43 -6.89 2.44
C LEU A 352 10.78 -7.99 1.42
N ASN A 353 10.47 -7.77 0.15
CA ASN A 353 10.75 -8.71 -0.94
C ASN A 353 12.27 -8.86 -1.14
N ASP A 354 13.02 -7.75 -1.18
CA ASP A 354 14.49 -7.75 -1.32
C ASP A 354 15.18 -8.48 -0.16
N CYS A 355 14.58 -8.50 1.03
CA CYS A 355 15.05 -9.25 2.19
C CYS A 355 14.57 -10.70 2.22
N GLY A 356 13.61 -11.09 1.37
CA GLY A 356 12.99 -12.42 1.39
C GLY A 356 12.13 -12.70 2.61
N VAL A 357 11.62 -11.66 3.30
CA VAL A 357 10.85 -11.78 4.55
C VAL A 357 9.37 -11.35 4.42
N PHE A 358 8.92 -11.17 3.20
CA PHE A 358 7.55 -10.73 2.91
C PHE A 358 6.48 -11.62 3.58
N ASN A 359 6.64 -12.94 3.47
CA ASN A 359 5.68 -13.93 4.00
C ASN A 359 5.79 -14.11 5.53
N ASP A 360 6.75 -13.48 6.16
CA ASP A 360 7.00 -13.58 7.60
C ASP A 360 6.22 -12.50 8.39
N MET A 361 5.54 -11.57 7.71
CA MET A 361 4.70 -10.55 8.32
C MET A 361 3.31 -11.10 8.64
N THR A 362 2.67 -10.59 9.70
CA THR A 362 1.27 -10.94 10.00
C THR A 362 0.34 -10.49 8.87
N TYR A 363 0.54 -9.29 8.37
CA TYR A 363 -0.21 -8.76 7.24
C TYR A 363 0.61 -7.75 6.43
N VAL A 364 0.60 -7.89 5.11
CA VAL A 364 1.16 -6.92 4.17
C VAL A 364 0.02 -6.41 3.30
N SER A 365 -0.27 -5.10 3.39
CA SER A 365 -1.33 -4.47 2.61
C SER A 365 -0.93 -4.28 1.15
N THR A 366 -1.87 -4.58 0.25
CA THR A 366 -1.74 -4.26 -1.18
C THR A 366 -2.00 -2.77 -1.46
N GLY A 367 -2.47 -2.03 -0.46
CA GLY A 367 -3.19 -0.77 -0.60
C GLY A 367 -2.37 0.45 -1.02
N GLY A 368 -1.06 0.51 -0.81
CA GLY A 368 -0.27 1.70 -1.13
C GLY A 368 -0.87 2.99 -0.56
N GLY A 369 -1.36 3.88 -1.45
CA GLY A 369 -2.01 5.14 -1.05
C GLY A 369 -3.32 4.93 -0.30
N ALA A 370 -4.13 3.94 -0.69
CA ALA A 370 -5.38 3.63 0.01
C ALA A 370 -5.14 3.17 1.46
N PHE A 371 -4.05 2.42 1.71
CA PHE A 371 -3.65 2.04 3.06
C PHE A 371 -3.39 3.27 3.94
N LEU A 372 -2.65 4.26 3.42
CA LEU A 372 -2.36 5.50 4.15
C LEU A 372 -3.64 6.27 4.46
N GLU A 373 -4.50 6.49 3.46
CA GLU A 373 -5.76 7.20 3.64
C GLU A 373 -6.71 6.49 4.61
N PHE A 374 -6.74 5.15 4.57
CA PHE A 374 -7.54 4.36 5.50
C PHE A 374 -7.03 4.47 6.95
N ILE A 375 -5.69 4.42 7.13
CA ILE A 375 -5.05 4.65 8.44
C ILE A 375 -5.32 6.06 8.96
N GLU A 376 -5.34 7.08 8.09
CA GLU A 376 -5.71 8.45 8.46
C GLU A 376 -7.15 8.57 8.97
N GLY A 377 -7.98 7.55 8.73
CA GLY A 377 -9.40 7.54 9.06
C GLY A 377 -10.27 8.20 8.00
N LYS A 378 -9.74 8.40 6.79
CA LYS A 378 -10.53 8.90 5.67
C LYS A 378 -11.52 7.84 5.19
N GLU A 379 -12.71 8.29 4.82
CA GLU A 379 -13.70 7.45 4.19
C GLU A 379 -13.31 7.19 2.74
N LEU A 380 -12.99 5.93 2.41
CA LEU A 380 -12.61 5.57 1.04
C LEU A 380 -13.86 5.39 0.17
N PRO A 381 -13.97 6.11 -0.99
CA PRO A 381 -15.17 6.06 -1.84
C PRO A 381 -15.59 4.65 -2.26
N GLY A 382 -14.61 3.79 -2.61
CA GLY A 382 -14.85 2.42 -3.03
C GLY A 382 -15.33 1.49 -1.90
N ILE A 383 -15.04 1.84 -0.64
CA ILE A 383 -15.55 1.12 0.54
C ILE A 383 -16.93 1.67 0.93
N LYS A 384 -17.08 3.01 0.93
CA LYS A 384 -18.35 3.67 1.25
C LYS A 384 -19.50 3.13 0.41
N SER A 385 -19.28 2.88 -0.87
CA SER A 385 -20.29 2.34 -1.79
C SER A 385 -20.75 0.92 -1.45
N LEU A 386 -20.04 0.21 -0.55
CA LEU A 386 -20.34 -1.16 -0.12
C LEU A 386 -20.92 -1.26 1.30
N ILE A 387 -21.02 -0.14 2.03
CA ILE A 387 -21.60 -0.11 3.40
C ILE A 387 -23.09 -0.37 3.31
N GLN A 388 -23.60 -1.13 4.31
CA GLN A 388 -25.02 -1.40 4.49
C GLN A 388 -25.74 -0.19 5.06
#